data_96ec2a9cff56bbfc07edd402c8572288
#
_entry.id   96ec2a9cff56bbfc07edd402c8572288
#
_cell.length_a   1.000
_cell.length_b   1.000
_cell.length_c   1.000
_cell.angle_alpha   90.00
_cell.angle_beta   90.00
_cell.angle_gamma   90.00
#
_symmetry.space_group_name_H-M   'P 1'
#
loop_
_entity.id
_entity.type
_entity.pdbx_description
1 polymer ?
#
loop_
_entity_poly.entity_id
_entity_poly.type
_entity_poly.pdbx_seq_one_letter_code
_entity_poly.pdbx_strand_id
1 'polypeptide(L)'
;VARPHLFARLAALVLPLLLFSCGGPVYAQTIPAAADGYKRELTRIVQQEWGLDAPVSVHAAQIHQESAWRPGVSSGAGAQGLAQFMPDTSAWIASIYPDLGEAAPYSPGWAMRAQARYNRWHWRRIDAADVCQHWAMTLSAYNGGLGWLQRDQRLTRQAGGDARVWFGQVELHTARAAWAERENRQYVRRILLQLEPIYRTAGWQGARPC
;
A
#
# COMPACT_ATOMS: atom_id res chain seq x y z
N VAL A 1 -55.65 -36.75 -57.75
CA VAL A 1 -54.23 -36.42 -57.88
C VAL A 1 -53.82 -35.75 -56.59
N ALA A 2 -53.22 -36.55 -55.65
CA ALA A 2 -52.75 -36.05 -54.36
C ALA A 2 -51.21 -35.83 -54.39
N ARG A 3 -50.77 -34.67 -53.95
CA ARG A 3 -49.34 -34.37 -53.76
C ARG A 3 -48.92 -34.68 -52.31
N PRO A 4 -47.81 -35.32 -52.02
CA PRO A 4 -47.31 -35.55 -50.66
C PRO A 4 -46.58 -34.33 -50.12
N HIS A 5 -46.87 -33.95 -48.88
CA HIS A 5 -46.15 -32.92 -48.11
C HIS A 5 -44.86 -33.46 -47.53
N LEU A 6 -43.76 -32.85 -47.94
CA LEU A 6 -42.41 -33.14 -47.45
C LEU A 6 -42.17 -32.41 -46.13
N PHE A 7 -42.14 -33.13 -45.01
CA PHE A 7 -41.75 -32.54 -43.71
C PHE A 7 -40.22 -32.45 -43.63
N ALA A 8 -39.72 -31.24 -43.74
CA ALA A 8 -38.32 -30.95 -43.44
C ALA A 8 -38.13 -30.90 -41.90
N ARG A 9 -37.38 -31.84 -41.38
CA ARG A 9 -36.92 -31.85 -39.97
C ARG A 9 -35.76 -30.89 -39.83
N LEU A 10 -35.97 -29.72 -39.17
CA LEU A 10 -34.88 -28.87 -38.67
C LEU A 10 -34.23 -29.58 -37.50
N ALA A 11 -32.97 -30.02 -37.66
CA ALA A 11 -32.12 -30.45 -36.60
C ALA A 11 -31.52 -29.17 -35.94
N ALA A 12 -31.96 -28.85 -34.74
CA ALA A 12 -31.37 -27.79 -33.93
C ALA A 12 -29.99 -28.25 -33.43
N LEU A 13 -28.91 -27.68 -33.99
CA LEU A 13 -27.54 -27.84 -33.49
C LEU A 13 -27.41 -27.01 -32.21
N VAL A 14 -27.46 -27.69 -31.04
CA VAL A 14 -27.10 -27.12 -29.76
C VAL A 14 -25.58 -27.06 -29.68
N LEU A 15 -25.01 -25.87 -29.95
CA LEU A 15 -23.59 -25.61 -29.77
C LEU A 15 -23.34 -25.43 -28.26
N PRO A 16 -22.49 -26.23 -27.59
CA PRO A 16 -22.16 -25.99 -26.19
C PRO A 16 -21.36 -24.69 -26.08
N LEU A 17 -21.94 -23.70 -25.39
CA LEU A 17 -21.26 -22.44 -24.99
C LEU A 17 -20.17 -22.81 -23.97
N LEU A 18 -18.93 -23.02 -24.43
CA LEU A 18 -17.77 -23.11 -23.58
C LEU A 18 -17.52 -21.72 -22.92
N LEU A 19 -17.99 -21.57 -21.71
CA LEU A 19 -17.61 -20.45 -20.84
C LEU A 19 -16.12 -20.56 -20.56
N PHE A 20 -15.29 -19.92 -21.39
CA PHE A 20 -13.91 -19.63 -21.05
C PHE A 20 -13.92 -18.69 -19.85
N SER A 21 -13.79 -19.25 -18.66
CA SER A 21 -13.39 -18.53 -17.47
C SER A 21 -12.02 -17.91 -17.74
N CYS A 22 -11.96 -16.64 -18.08
CA CYS A 22 -10.73 -15.85 -18.09
C CYS A 22 -10.23 -15.60 -16.67
N GLY A 23 -9.88 -16.69 -15.97
CA GLY A 23 -9.01 -16.63 -14.81
C GLY A 23 -7.58 -16.52 -15.30
N GLY A 24 -7.12 -15.27 -15.55
CA GLY A 24 -5.69 -15.04 -15.72
C GLY A 24 -4.97 -15.52 -14.46
N PRO A 25 -3.70 -15.96 -14.56
CA PRO A 25 -2.96 -16.44 -13.40
C PRO A 25 -2.93 -15.34 -12.35
N VAL A 26 -3.58 -15.57 -11.21
CA VAL A 26 -3.37 -14.80 -10.01
C VAL A 26 -1.95 -15.10 -9.59
N TYR A 27 -1.00 -14.24 -10.00
CA TYR A 27 0.36 -14.32 -9.47
C TYR A 27 0.26 -14.09 -7.97
N ALA A 28 0.38 -15.15 -7.20
CA ALA A 28 0.50 -15.06 -5.76
C ALA A 28 1.67 -14.12 -5.47
N GLN A 29 1.40 -13.01 -4.81
CA GLN A 29 2.44 -12.06 -4.42
C GLN A 29 3.31 -12.77 -3.39
N THR A 30 4.54 -13.10 -3.76
CA THR A 30 5.51 -13.75 -2.87
C THR A 30 6.39 -12.72 -2.20
N ILE A 31 6.73 -12.96 -0.95
CA ILE A 31 7.72 -12.14 -0.24
C ILE A 31 9.06 -12.32 -0.94
N PRO A 32 9.76 -11.24 -1.36
CA PRO A 32 11.09 -11.36 -1.91
C PRO A 32 12.05 -12.00 -0.90
N ALA A 33 12.89 -12.93 -1.36
CA ALA A 33 13.84 -13.65 -0.48
C ALA A 33 14.78 -12.70 0.30
N ALA A 34 15.10 -11.54 -0.28
CA ALA A 34 15.90 -10.52 0.39
C ALA A 34 15.27 -10.01 1.70
N ALA A 35 13.94 -10.10 1.86
CA ALA A 35 13.24 -9.65 3.05
C ALA A 35 13.69 -10.38 4.32
N ASP A 36 14.02 -11.67 4.21
CA ASP A 36 14.41 -12.50 5.37
C ASP A 36 15.66 -11.95 6.08
N GLY A 37 16.60 -11.42 5.31
CA GLY A 37 17.82 -10.79 5.85
C GLY A 37 17.54 -9.56 6.73
N TYR A 38 16.43 -8.88 6.52
CA TYR A 38 16.06 -7.65 7.26
C TYR A 38 15.02 -7.88 8.36
N LYS A 39 14.40 -9.05 8.43
CA LYS A 39 13.27 -9.31 9.32
C LYS A 39 13.56 -8.95 10.78
N ARG A 40 14.67 -9.46 11.32
CA ARG A 40 15.06 -9.24 12.70
C ARG A 40 15.37 -7.77 13.00
N GLU A 41 16.08 -7.11 12.09
CA GLU A 41 16.45 -5.70 12.24
C GLU A 41 15.22 -4.80 12.16
N LEU A 42 14.35 -4.99 11.17
CA LEU A 42 13.11 -4.21 11.05
C LEU A 42 12.21 -4.41 12.25
N THR A 43 12.06 -5.65 12.73
CA THR A 43 11.24 -5.94 13.93
C THR A 43 11.75 -5.13 15.12
N ARG A 44 13.06 -5.17 15.41
CA ARG A 44 13.65 -4.41 16.51
C ARG A 44 13.44 -2.91 16.35
N ILE A 45 13.65 -2.36 15.17
CA ILE A 45 13.48 -0.93 14.87
C ILE A 45 12.02 -0.51 15.10
N VAL A 46 11.08 -1.25 14.51
CA VAL A 46 9.65 -0.92 14.60
C VAL A 46 9.15 -1.03 16.03
N GLN A 47 9.55 -2.06 16.77
CA GLN A 47 9.20 -2.20 18.19
C GLN A 47 9.82 -1.10 19.06
N GLN A 48 11.04 -0.66 18.77
CA GLN A 48 11.66 0.46 19.47
C GLN A 48 10.92 1.77 19.25
N GLU A 49 10.43 2.02 18.04
CA GLU A 49 9.75 3.27 17.68
C GLU A 49 8.26 3.28 18.04
N TRP A 50 7.58 2.12 18.03
CA TRP A 50 6.12 2.03 18.13
C TRP A 50 5.62 1.20 19.31
N GLY A 51 6.52 0.53 20.05
CA GLY A 51 6.18 -0.41 21.14
C GLY A 51 6.12 -1.85 20.65
N LEU A 52 6.02 -2.78 21.62
CA LEU A 52 6.14 -4.23 21.36
C LEU A 52 5.03 -4.79 20.45
N ASP A 53 3.85 -4.19 20.51
CA ASP A 53 2.70 -4.59 19.68
C ASP A 53 2.65 -3.90 18.31
N ALA A 54 3.71 -3.19 17.94
CA ALA A 54 3.79 -2.47 16.67
C ALA A 54 3.55 -3.40 15.47
N PRO A 55 2.79 -2.99 14.44
CA PRO A 55 2.48 -3.82 13.28
C PRO A 55 3.68 -3.89 12.33
N VAL A 56 4.65 -4.74 12.64
CA VAL A 56 5.87 -4.94 11.82
C VAL A 56 5.52 -5.35 10.39
N SER A 57 4.44 -6.13 10.22
CA SER A 57 3.94 -6.54 8.91
C SER A 57 3.57 -5.38 7.99
N VAL A 58 3.03 -4.28 8.53
CA VAL A 58 2.73 -3.06 7.73
C VAL A 58 4.01 -2.41 7.22
N HIS A 59 5.00 -2.25 8.09
CA HIS A 59 6.29 -1.66 7.71
C HIS A 59 7.02 -2.51 6.67
N ALA A 60 6.98 -3.84 6.82
CA ALA A 60 7.56 -4.78 5.88
C ALA A 60 6.83 -4.75 4.52
N ALA A 61 5.50 -4.74 4.53
CA ALA A 61 4.66 -4.61 3.34
C ALA A 61 4.94 -3.30 2.59
N GLN A 62 5.16 -2.22 3.34
CA GLN A 62 5.51 -0.92 2.77
C GLN A 62 6.88 -0.97 2.08
N ILE A 63 7.93 -1.50 2.70
CA ILE A 63 9.25 -1.66 2.07
C ILE A 63 9.15 -2.54 0.81
N HIS A 64 8.33 -3.60 0.86
CA HIS A 64 8.07 -4.41 -0.33
C HIS A 64 7.46 -3.57 -1.46
N GLN A 65 6.46 -2.75 -1.15
CA GLN A 65 5.82 -1.87 -2.12
C GLN A 65 6.80 -0.85 -2.69
N GLU A 66 7.68 -0.27 -1.86
CA GLU A 66 8.61 0.78 -2.26
C GLU A 66 9.73 0.25 -3.18
N SER A 67 10.42 -0.79 -2.76
CA SER A 67 11.65 -1.22 -3.42
C SER A 67 11.74 -2.72 -3.70
N ALA A 68 10.76 -3.51 -3.28
CA ALA A 68 10.87 -4.97 -3.21
C ALA A 68 12.15 -5.41 -2.45
N TRP A 69 12.48 -4.71 -1.35
CA TRP A 69 13.64 -4.94 -0.50
C TRP A 69 15.00 -4.73 -1.17
N ARG A 70 15.07 -3.88 -2.18
CA ARG A 70 16.32 -3.57 -2.91
C ARG A 70 16.92 -2.24 -2.40
N PRO A 71 17.99 -2.24 -1.60
CA PRO A 71 18.52 -1.03 -0.99
C PRO A 71 19.19 -0.07 -1.96
N GLY A 72 19.70 -0.55 -3.09
CA GLY A 72 20.45 0.25 -4.06
C GLY A 72 19.61 0.85 -5.18
N VAL A 73 18.26 0.78 -5.13
CA VAL A 73 17.42 1.27 -6.24
C VAL A 73 17.09 2.74 -6.11
N SER A 74 16.97 3.39 -7.28
CA SER A 74 16.35 4.70 -7.43
C SER A 74 15.18 4.61 -8.41
N SER A 75 14.11 5.36 -8.14
CA SER A 75 13.02 5.51 -9.10
C SER A 75 13.37 6.52 -10.20
N GLY A 76 12.60 6.51 -11.29
CA GLY A 76 12.70 7.53 -12.34
C GLY A 76 12.41 8.96 -11.85
N ALA A 77 11.70 9.11 -10.73
CA ALA A 77 11.44 10.39 -10.07
C ALA A 77 12.54 10.79 -9.06
N GLY A 78 13.54 9.94 -8.83
CA GLY A 78 14.65 10.21 -7.92
C GLY A 78 14.44 9.74 -6.48
N ALA A 79 13.41 8.96 -6.18
CA ALA A 79 13.24 8.34 -4.86
C ALA A 79 14.30 7.25 -4.64
N GLN A 80 14.79 7.09 -3.41
CA GLN A 80 16.05 6.38 -3.11
C GLN A 80 15.88 5.30 -2.04
N GLY A 81 16.54 4.16 -2.27
CA GLY A 81 16.76 3.11 -1.30
C GLY A 81 15.55 2.26 -0.94
N LEU A 82 15.63 1.55 0.19
CA LEU A 82 14.59 0.62 0.63
C LEU A 82 13.21 1.28 0.79
N ALA A 83 13.18 2.49 1.32
CA ALA A 83 11.97 3.21 1.69
C ALA A 83 11.59 4.29 0.66
N GLN A 84 12.30 4.37 -0.46
CA GLN A 84 12.05 5.29 -1.58
C GLN A 84 11.84 6.74 -1.15
N PHE A 85 12.73 7.25 -0.31
CA PHE A 85 12.68 8.66 0.07
C PHE A 85 13.17 9.57 -1.06
N MET A 86 12.42 10.64 -1.31
CA MET A 86 12.95 11.76 -2.08
C MET A 86 14.11 12.43 -1.33
N PRO A 87 15.14 12.95 -2.03
CA PRO A 87 16.31 13.60 -1.39
C PRO A 87 15.92 14.64 -0.35
N ASP A 88 15.00 15.54 -0.67
CA ASP A 88 14.54 16.59 0.26
C ASP A 88 13.84 16.00 1.48
N THR A 89 13.07 14.93 1.31
CA THR A 89 12.40 14.25 2.42
C THR A 89 13.40 13.57 3.34
N SER A 90 14.42 12.90 2.79
CA SER A 90 15.46 12.25 3.60
C SER A 90 16.30 13.27 4.38
N ALA A 91 16.66 14.39 3.75
CA ALA A 91 17.38 15.48 4.40
C ALA A 91 16.54 16.10 5.53
N TRP A 92 15.26 16.34 5.27
CA TRP A 92 14.33 16.87 6.28
C TRP A 92 14.14 15.89 7.45
N ILE A 93 13.97 14.59 7.20
CA ILE A 93 13.86 13.58 8.27
C ILE A 93 15.13 13.56 9.13
N ALA A 94 16.30 13.59 8.52
CA ALA A 94 17.58 13.65 9.24
C ALA A 94 17.65 14.93 10.12
N SER A 95 17.13 16.06 9.64
CA SER A 95 17.13 17.31 10.40
C SER A 95 16.22 17.30 11.64
N ILE A 96 15.06 16.63 11.56
CA ILE A 96 14.11 16.56 12.69
C ILE A 96 14.39 15.38 13.65
N TYR A 97 15.25 14.44 13.23
CA TYR A 97 15.70 13.30 14.03
C TYR A 97 17.24 13.19 13.99
N PRO A 98 17.97 14.09 14.70
CA PRO A 98 19.43 14.16 14.62
C PRO A 98 20.18 12.87 14.99
N ASP A 99 19.54 12.01 15.80
CA ASP A 99 20.09 10.70 16.17
C ASP A 99 20.09 9.66 15.02
N LEU A 100 19.45 9.96 13.90
CA LEU A 100 19.62 9.20 12.65
C LEU A 100 20.98 9.47 11.97
N GLY A 101 21.64 10.57 12.31
CA GLY A 101 22.81 11.07 11.59
C GLY A 101 22.43 11.71 10.24
N GLU A 102 23.41 11.85 9.35
CA GLU A 102 23.17 12.38 8.01
C GLU A 102 22.23 11.48 7.19
N ALA A 103 21.57 12.10 6.21
CA ALA A 103 20.65 11.38 5.33
C ALA A 103 21.38 10.31 4.50
N ALA A 104 21.00 9.05 4.72
CA ALA A 104 21.61 7.91 4.07
C ALA A 104 20.54 6.92 3.54
N PRO A 105 19.68 7.32 2.57
CA PRO A 105 18.53 6.52 2.11
C PRO A 105 18.91 5.17 1.51
N TYR A 106 20.15 4.98 1.02
CA TYR A 106 20.66 3.70 0.53
C TYR A 106 21.19 2.78 1.64
N SER A 107 21.39 3.28 2.86
CA SER A 107 21.71 2.46 4.03
C SER A 107 20.43 1.78 4.56
N PRO A 108 20.34 0.44 4.57
CA PRO A 108 19.14 -0.26 5.02
C PRO A 108 18.73 0.11 6.44
N GLY A 109 19.66 0.15 7.38
CA GLY A 109 19.36 0.48 8.78
C GLY A 109 18.87 1.93 8.94
N TRP A 110 19.43 2.88 8.20
CA TRP A 110 18.93 4.26 8.18
C TRP A 110 17.53 4.33 7.58
N ALA A 111 17.33 3.71 6.41
CA ALA A 111 16.07 3.75 5.69
C ALA A 111 14.89 3.15 6.49
N MET A 112 15.12 2.02 7.18
CA MET A 112 14.11 1.38 8.02
C MET A 112 13.76 2.24 9.25
N ARG A 113 14.77 2.84 9.92
CA ARG A 113 14.52 3.76 11.05
C ARG A 113 13.79 5.02 10.59
N ALA A 114 14.23 5.63 9.51
CA ALA A 114 13.61 6.81 8.93
C ALA A 114 12.15 6.53 8.52
N GLN A 115 11.86 5.39 7.89
CA GLN A 115 10.51 4.98 7.54
C GLN A 115 9.61 4.82 8.77
N ALA A 116 10.09 4.11 9.80
CA ALA A 116 9.31 3.91 11.02
C ALA A 116 8.97 5.24 11.71
N ARG A 117 9.92 6.18 11.77
CA ARG A 117 9.73 7.53 12.34
C ARG A 117 8.85 8.42 11.49
N TYR A 118 8.99 8.36 10.17
CA TYR A 118 8.18 9.17 9.27
C TYR A 118 6.72 8.71 9.29
N ASN A 119 6.46 7.40 9.32
CA ASN A 119 5.11 6.88 9.56
C ASN A 119 4.56 7.38 10.91
N ARG A 120 5.36 7.32 11.98
CA ARG A 120 4.94 7.80 13.30
C ARG A 120 4.71 9.32 13.33
N TRP A 121 5.48 10.08 12.58
CA TRP A 121 5.29 11.51 12.42
C TRP A 121 3.95 11.84 11.76
N HIS A 122 3.56 11.11 10.70
CA HIS A 122 2.25 11.22 10.08
C HIS A 122 1.13 10.79 11.03
N TRP A 123 1.28 9.61 11.62
CA TRP A 123 0.33 9.04 12.57
C TRP A 123 -0.09 10.05 13.64
N ARG A 124 0.85 10.71 14.28
CA ARG A 124 0.59 11.70 15.35
C ARG A 124 -0.17 12.95 14.88
N ARG A 125 -0.31 13.15 13.58
CA ARG A 125 -0.95 14.34 12.97
C ARG A 125 -2.26 14.04 12.25
N ILE A 126 -2.68 12.80 12.29
CA ILE A 126 -3.88 12.30 11.62
C ILE A 126 -4.88 11.89 12.69
N ASP A 127 -6.12 12.37 12.57
CA ASP A 127 -7.28 11.86 13.30
C ASP A 127 -8.03 10.86 12.43
N ALA A 128 -8.31 9.68 12.98
CA ALA A 128 -8.97 8.59 12.27
C ALA A 128 -9.96 7.86 13.18
N ALA A 129 -10.95 7.20 12.57
CA ALA A 129 -12.04 6.53 13.28
C ALA A 129 -11.57 5.25 14.02
N ASP A 130 -10.60 4.55 13.45
CA ASP A 130 -10.02 3.33 13.99
C ASP A 130 -8.58 3.12 13.47
N VAL A 131 -7.93 2.07 13.95
CA VAL A 131 -6.53 1.74 13.61
C VAL A 131 -6.36 1.45 12.11
N CYS A 132 -7.33 0.80 11.47
CA CYS A 132 -7.26 0.48 10.04
C CYS A 132 -7.29 1.76 9.19
N GLN A 133 -8.25 2.65 9.48
CA GLN A 133 -8.35 3.94 8.79
C GLN A 133 -7.12 4.81 9.03
N HIS A 134 -6.58 4.74 10.24
CA HIS A 134 -5.38 5.49 10.62
C HIS A 134 -4.16 5.04 9.81
N TRP A 135 -3.93 3.72 9.69
CA TRP A 135 -2.86 3.20 8.83
C TRP A 135 -3.07 3.55 7.36
N ALA A 136 -4.30 3.46 6.88
CA ALA A 136 -4.60 3.83 5.50
C ALA A 136 -4.24 5.29 5.21
N MET A 137 -4.62 6.21 6.11
CA MET A 137 -4.29 7.63 5.99
C MET A 137 -2.80 7.91 6.19
N THR A 138 -2.13 7.20 7.09
CA THR A 138 -0.68 7.31 7.30
C THR A 138 0.09 6.92 6.04
N LEU A 139 -0.28 5.83 5.40
CA LEU A 139 0.32 5.37 4.14
C LEU A 139 0.00 6.33 2.99
N SER A 140 -1.23 6.85 2.92
CA SER A 140 -1.59 7.89 1.94
C SER A 140 -0.75 9.16 2.10
N ALA A 141 -0.50 9.57 3.36
CA ALA A 141 0.33 10.73 3.66
C ALA A 141 1.81 10.47 3.37
N TYR A 142 2.31 9.27 3.61
CA TYR A 142 3.68 8.88 3.26
C TYR A 142 3.93 8.99 1.75
N ASN A 143 3.07 8.37 0.94
CA ASN A 143 3.21 8.35 -0.52
C ASN A 143 2.94 9.70 -1.17
N GLY A 144 1.91 10.41 -0.72
CA GLY A 144 1.43 11.61 -1.41
C GLY A 144 1.64 12.93 -0.65
N GLY A 145 2.10 12.88 0.60
CA GLY A 145 2.26 14.03 1.47
C GLY A 145 1.04 14.34 2.33
N LEU A 146 1.30 14.75 3.59
CA LEU A 146 0.26 15.08 4.59
C LEU A 146 -0.67 16.19 4.13
N GLY A 147 -0.15 17.19 3.43
CA GLY A 147 -0.96 18.32 2.95
C GLY A 147 -2.05 17.90 1.96
N TRP A 148 -1.75 16.92 1.11
CA TRP A 148 -2.74 16.35 0.21
C TRP A 148 -3.79 15.52 0.95
N LEU A 149 -3.40 14.69 1.93
CA LEU A 149 -4.34 13.97 2.77
C LEU A 149 -5.30 14.94 3.49
N GLN A 150 -4.77 16.00 4.10
CA GLN A 150 -5.60 17.02 4.77
C GLN A 150 -6.57 17.72 3.82
N ARG A 151 -6.15 17.94 2.56
CA ARG A 151 -7.03 18.46 1.52
C ARG A 151 -8.13 17.47 1.16
N ASP A 152 -7.80 16.21 0.97
CA ASP A 152 -8.77 15.13 0.70
C ASP A 152 -9.78 15.02 1.86
N GLN A 153 -9.33 15.07 3.11
CA GLN A 153 -10.19 15.11 4.30
C GLN A 153 -11.14 16.32 4.32
N ARG A 154 -10.66 17.51 3.91
CA ARG A 154 -11.54 18.70 3.81
C ARG A 154 -12.61 18.52 2.74
N LEU A 155 -12.25 18.00 1.57
CA LEU A 155 -13.20 17.72 0.49
C LEU A 155 -14.25 16.70 0.92
N THR A 156 -13.84 15.67 1.67
CA THR A 156 -14.76 14.67 2.23
C THR A 156 -15.79 15.33 3.16
N ARG A 157 -15.34 16.19 4.08
CA ARG A 157 -16.27 16.93 4.97
C ARG A 157 -17.22 17.84 4.19
N GLN A 158 -16.73 18.52 3.15
CA GLN A 158 -17.56 19.37 2.29
C GLN A 158 -18.63 18.57 1.54
N ALA A 159 -18.34 17.31 1.20
CA ALA A 159 -19.28 16.38 0.58
C ALA A 159 -20.21 15.69 1.59
N GLY A 160 -20.13 16.00 2.89
CA GLY A 160 -20.95 15.39 3.94
C GLY A 160 -20.44 14.03 4.44
N GLY A 161 -19.24 13.62 4.06
CA GLY A 161 -18.63 12.37 4.49
C GLY A 161 -17.82 12.46 5.79
N ASP A 162 -17.46 11.31 6.38
CA ASP A 162 -16.59 11.24 7.56
C ASP A 162 -15.12 11.29 7.14
N ALA A 163 -14.47 12.40 7.45
CA ALA A 163 -13.05 12.63 7.16
C ALA A 163 -12.08 11.79 8.02
N ARG A 164 -12.58 11.02 8.99
CA ARG A 164 -11.80 10.08 9.80
C ARG A 164 -11.83 8.65 9.23
N VAL A 165 -12.62 8.41 8.19
CA VAL A 165 -12.75 7.12 7.51
C VAL A 165 -12.09 7.21 6.13
N TRP A 166 -11.06 6.39 5.91
CA TRP A 166 -10.37 6.35 4.62
C TRP A 166 -11.18 5.59 3.57
N PHE A 167 -11.46 4.30 3.84
CA PHE A 167 -12.12 3.42 2.89
C PHE A 167 -13.58 3.82 2.66
N GLY A 168 -13.91 4.06 1.39
CA GLY A 168 -15.26 4.48 0.99
C GLY A 168 -15.62 5.93 1.34
N GLN A 169 -14.69 6.70 1.95
CA GLN A 169 -14.89 8.11 2.30
C GLN A 169 -13.74 8.98 1.75
N VAL A 170 -12.65 9.17 2.49
CA VAL A 170 -11.56 10.07 2.10
C VAL A 170 -10.92 9.67 0.77
N GLU A 171 -10.80 8.39 0.50
CA GLU A 171 -10.25 7.90 -0.77
C GLU A 171 -11.07 8.30 -2.01
N LEU A 172 -12.34 8.69 -1.85
CA LEU A 172 -13.22 9.08 -2.95
C LEU A 172 -13.19 10.57 -3.27
N HIS A 173 -12.59 11.38 -2.40
CA HIS A 173 -12.60 12.83 -2.51
C HIS A 173 -11.20 13.40 -2.65
N THR A 174 -10.84 13.88 -3.84
CA THR A 174 -9.51 14.46 -4.07
C THR A 174 -9.53 15.55 -5.13
N ALA A 175 -8.54 16.43 -5.08
CA ALA A 175 -8.22 17.36 -6.14
C ALA A 175 -6.83 17.08 -6.77
N ARG A 176 -6.30 15.88 -6.56
CA ARG A 176 -5.06 15.41 -7.20
C ARG A 176 -5.31 15.18 -8.69
N ALA A 177 -4.23 15.23 -9.48
CA ALA A 177 -4.30 14.72 -10.85
C ALA A 177 -4.69 13.22 -10.85
N ALA A 178 -5.45 12.79 -11.84
CA ALA A 178 -6.03 11.43 -11.88
C ALA A 178 -4.97 10.29 -11.78
N TRP A 179 -3.76 10.50 -12.29
CA TRP A 179 -2.68 9.52 -12.16
C TRP A 179 -2.17 9.45 -10.71
N ALA A 180 -2.00 10.59 -10.02
CA ALA A 180 -1.53 10.65 -8.63
C ALA A 180 -2.59 10.13 -7.64
N GLU A 181 -3.86 10.35 -7.94
CA GLU A 181 -4.98 9.74 -7.21
C GLU A 181 -4.89 8.22 -7.30
N ARG A 182 -4.87 7.66 -8.52
CA ARG A 182 -4.81 6.21 -8.72
C ARG A 182 -3.60 5.58 -8.02
N GLU A 183 -2.42 6.18 -8.18
CA GLU A 183 -1.20 5.71 -7.54
C GLU A 183 -1.37 5.66 -6.02
N ASN A 184 -1.82 6.75 -5.41
CA ASN A 184 -1.97 6.87 -3.96
C ASN A 184 -3.00 5.88 -3.40
N ARG A 185 -4.17 5.72 -4.07
CA ARG A 185 -5.21 4.76 -3.64
C ARG A 185 -4.74 3.31 -3.79
N GLN A 186 -4.06 2.99 -4.89
CA GLN A 186 -3.48 1.66 -5.11
C GLN A 186 -2.37 1.35 -4.09
N TYR A 187 -1.53 2.32 -3.76
CA TYR A 187 -0.48 2.19 -2.76
C TYR A 187 -1.05 1.73 -1.41
N VAL A 188 -2.06 2.44 -0.90
CA VAL A 188 -2.71 2.10 0.37
C VAL A 188 -3.35 0.71 0.32
N ARG A 189 -4.16 0.44 -0.71
CA ARG A 189 -4.86 -0.84 -0.85
C ARG A 189 -3.91 -2.00 -1.01
N ARG A 190 -2.86 -1.84 -1.80
CA ARG A 190 -1.87 -2.89 -2.01
C ARG A 190 -1.12 -3.23 -0.73
N ILE A 191 -0.71 -2.23 0.04
CA ILE A 191 0.02 -2.48 1.30
C ILE A 191 -0.89 -3.14 2.31
N LEU A 192 -2.05 -2.55 2.64
CA LEU A 192 -2.88 -3.02 3.75
C LEU A 192 -3.70 -4.27 3.42
N LEU A 193 -4.21 -4.39 2.19
CA LEU A 193 -5.17 -5.43 1.84
C LEU A 193 -4.55 -6.62 1.09
N GLN A 194 -3.33 -6.46 0.55
CA GLN A 194 -2.68 -7.52 -0.23
C GLN A 194 -1.36 -7.97 0.40
N LEU A 195 -0.43 -7.04 0.68
CA LEU A 195 0.91 -7.39 1.15
C LEU A 195 0.96 -7.65 2.66
N GLU A 196 0.35 -6.79 3.48
CA GLU A 196 0.36 -6.95 4.95
C GLU A 196 -0.12 -8.34 5.39
N PRO A 197 -1.26 -8.88 4.90
CA PRO A 197 -1.70 -10.21 5.27
C PRO A 197 -0.68 -11.31 4.96
N ILE A 198 0.07 -11.18 3.85
CA ILE A 198 1.10 -12.14 3.45
C ILE A 198 2.28 -12.07 4.44
N TYR A 199 2.76 -10.86 4.76
CA TYR A 199 3.83 -10.68 5.75
C TYR A 199 3.42 -11.17 7.14
N ARG A 200 2.22 -10.86 7.59
CA ARG A 200 1.69 -11.34 8.86
C ARG A 200 1.61 -12.86 8.93
N THR A 201 1.12 -13.51 7.87
CA THR A 201 1.07 -14.98 7.77
C THR A 201 2.48 -15.60 7.78
N ALA A 202 3.48 -14.91 7.22
CA ALA A 202 4.89 -15.32 7.26
C ALA A 202 5.59 -15.00 8.60
N GLY A 203 4.82 -14.63 9.65
CA GLY A 203 5.33 -14.41 11.00
C GLY A 203 6.06 -13.08 11.21
N TRP A 204 5.73 -12.04 10.42
CA TRP A 204 6.13 -10.66 10.73
C TRP A 204 5.10 -10.10 11.72
N GLN A 205 5.42 -10.22 13.01
CA GLN A 205 4.49 -10.07 14.12
C GLN A 205 4.06 -8.61 14.37
N GLY A 206 3.11 -8.46 15.32
CA GLY A 206 2.57 -7.20 15.81
C GLY A 206 1.05 -7.12 15.75
N ALA A 207 0.49 -6.00 16.20
CA ALA A 207 -0.95 -5.77 16.15
C ALA A 207 -1.48 -5.80 14.71
N ARG A 208 -2.69 -6.31 14.56
CA ARG A 208 -3.39 -6.33 13.28
C ARG A 208 -3.85 -4.92 12.93
N PRO A 209 -3.49 -4.36 11.75
CA PRO A 209 -3.90 -3.01 11.39
C PRO A 209 -5.36 -2.93 10.94
N CYS A 210 -5.81 -3.98 10.23
CA CYS A 210 -7.19 -4.11 9.70
C CYS A 210 -7.76 -5.56 9.96
#